data_2bbb68980bdd982933769de3d05a5dc3
#
_entry.id   2bbb68980bdd982933769de3d05a5dc3
#
_cell.length_a   1.000
_cell.length_b   1.000
_cell.length_c   1.000
_cell.angle_alpha   90.00
_cell.angle_beta   90.00
_cell.angle_gamma   90.00
#
_symmetry.space_group_name_H-M   'P 1'
#
loop_
_entity.id
_entity.type
_entity.pdbx_description
1 polymer ?
#
loop_
_entity_poly.entity_id
_entity_poly.type
_entity_poly.pdbx_seq_one_letter_code
_entity_poly.pdbx_strand_id
1 'polypeptide(L)'
;MEISLNNIIPDFLEKEKTDNSDVWKKTVEIKEGNKTEIIAPSGSGKTSLIHFLYGIRKDYNGELLYNQKSIKNITPTELADIRAMQLSIVFQDLRLFKDFSVFQNLEIKRTLAPYHKTSLINEMSDKLGITNKLSQKAGTCSYGEQQRIAIIRALQQPFNFIILDEPFSHLDEANSIKAMALIEEEADKRGAGIILADLQHNPFFKAGRTLHL
;
A
#
# COMPACT_ATOMS: atom_id res chain seq x y z
N MET A 1 -12.34 -1.07 -9.69
CA MET A 1 -11.06 -0.66 -10.34
C MET A 1 -10.29 -1.88 -10.81
N GLU A 2 -9.54 -1.77 -11.92
CA GLU A 2 -8.65 -2.82 -12.42
C GLU A 2 -7.28 -2.19 -12.70
N ILE A 3 -6.21 -2.90 -12.35
CA ILE A 3 -4.83 -2.50 -12.63
C ILE A 3 -4.25 -3.53 -13.59
N SER A 4 -3.78 -3.08 -14.76
CA SER A 4 -3.16 -3.96 -15.76
C SER A 4 -1.74 -3.51 -16.06
N LEU A 5 -0.83 -4.46 -16.02
CA LEU A 5 0.57 -4.27 -16.38
C LEU A 5 0.82 -5.05 -17.69
N ASN A 6 1.20 -4.35 -18.75
CA ASN A 6 1.45 -4.94 -20.05
C ASN A 6 2.92 -4.78 -20.41
N ASN A 7 3.69 -5.84 -20.27
CA ASN A 7 5.12 -5.88 -20.62
C ASN A 7 5.94 -4.76 -19.98
N ILE A 8 5.60 -4.35 -18.75
CA ILE A 8 6.35 -3.31 -18.07
C ILE A 8 7.74 -3.80 -17.67
N ILE A 9 8.71 -2.90 -17.79
CA ILE A 9 10.09 -3.10 -17.33
C ILE A 9 10.67 -1.74 -16.96
N PRO A 10 11.29 -1.58 -15.76
CA PRO A 10 12.01 -0.36 -15.41
C PRO A 10 13.14 -0.07 -16.39
N ASP A 11 13.32 1.20 -16.75
CA ASP A 11 14.33 1.62 -17.73
C ASP A 11 15.78 1.30 -17.31
N PHE A 12 16.02 1.13 -16.01
CA PHE A 12 17.33 0.90 -15.40
C PHE A 12 17.57 -0.56 -15.00
N LEU A 13 16.59 -1.46 -15.14
CA LEU A 13 16.73 -2.84 -14.66
C LEU A 13 17.48 -3.70 -15.67
N GLU A 14 18.51 -4.44 -15.21
CA GLU A 14 19.29 -5.36 -16.01
C GLU A 14 18.44 -6.52 -16.52
N LYS A 15 18.66 -6.92 -17.77
CA LYS A 15 17.87 -7.98 -18.44
C LYS A 15 17.83 -9.30 -17.69
N GLU A 16 18.94 -9.69 -17.08
CA GLU A 16 19.09 -10.95 -16.34
C GLU A 16 18.14 -11.07 -15.14
N LYS A 17 17.79 -9.94 -14.51
CA LYS A 17 16.88 -9.90 -13.36
C LYS A 17 15.40 -9.98 -13.74
N THR A 18 15.09 -10.02 -15.04
CA THR A 18 13.70 -10.01 -15.52
C THR A 18 13.22 -11.37 -16.04
N ASP A 19 14.12 -12.30 -16.29
CA ASP A 19 13.79 -13.53 -17.04
C ASP A 19 12.93 -14.51 -16.23
N ASN A 20 13.07 -14.53 -14.90
CA ASN A 20 12.28 -15.38 -14.01
C ASN A 20 11.14 -14.63 -13.30
N SER A 21 10.86 -13.39 -13.67
CA SER A 21 9.80 -12.60 -13.05
C SER A 21 8.41 -12.95 -13.61
N ASP A 22 7.42 -13.03 -12.72
CA ASP A 22 6.01 -13.16 -13.10
C ASP A 22 5.40 -11.80 -13.51
N VAL A 23 6.13 -10.70 -13.31
CA VAL A 23 5.65 -9.33 -13.53
C VAL A 23 6.37 -8.62 -14.67
N TRP A 24 7.73 -8.64 -14.65
CA TRP A 24 8.50 -7.94 -15.68
C TRP A 24 8.34 -8.62 -17.04
N LYS A 25 8.04 -7.82 -18.08
CA LYS A 25 7.79 -8.29 -19.46
C LYS A 25 6.60 -9.27 -19.57
N LYS A 26 5.71 -9.30 -18.59
CA LYS A 26 4.50 -10.14 -18.61
C LYS A 26 3.25 -9.26 -18.66
N THR A 27 2.12 -9.89 -18.98
CA THR A 27 0.81 -9.28 -18.79
C THR A 27 0.23 -9.78 -17.48
N VAL A 28 -0.03 -8.82 -16.56
CA VAL A 28 -0.59 -9.08 -15.24
C VAL A 28 -1.82 -8.20 -15.03
N GLU A 29 -2.93 -8.82 -14.70
CA GLU A 29 -4.16 -8.12 -14.29
C GLU A 29 -4.41 -8.35 -12.81
N ILE A 30 -4.72 -7.26 -12.09
CA ILE A 30 -5.11 -7.28 -10.68
C ILE A 30 -6.47 -6.59 -10.57
N LYS A 31 -7.46 -7.34 -10.10
CA LYS A 31 -8.85 -6.87 -9.99
C LYS A 31 -9.21 -6.55 -8.56
N GLU A 32 -10.14 -5.62 -8.40
CA GLU A 32 -10.76 -5.29 -7.12
C GLU A 32 -11.26 -6.56 -6.42
N GLY A 33 -11.10 -6.64 -5.11
CA GLY A 33 -11.39 -7.83 -4.31
C GLY A 33 -10.29 -8.91 -4.33
N ASN A 34 -9.29 -8.81 -5.23
CA ASN A 34 -8.19 -9.77 -5.24
C ASN A 34 -7.18 -9.47 -4.12
N LYS A 35 -6.69 -10.53 -3.49
CA LYS A 35 -5.57 -10.51 -2.55
C LYS A 35 -4.32 -11.02 -3.26
N THR A 36 -3.41 -10.11 -3.63
CA THR A 36 -2.20 -10.41 -4.41
C THR A 36 -0.96 -10.18 -3.55
N GLU A 37 -0.12 -11.20 -3.43
CA GLU A 37 1.19 -11.09 -2.82
C GLU A 37 2.27 -10.98 -3.90
N ILE A 38 3.23 -10.08 -3.69
CA ILE A 38 4.39 -9.90 -4.56
C ILE A 38 5.64 -10.20 -3.74
N ILE A 39 6.27 -11.32 -4.03
CA ILE A 39 7.55 -11.70 -3.42
C ILE A 39 8.67 -11.10 -4.25
N ALA A 40 9.42 -10.20 -3.66
CA ALA A 40 10.39 -9.37 -4.35
C ALA A 40 11.73 -9.31 -3.58
N PRO A 41 12.68 -10.19 -3.90
CA PRO A 41 14.02 -10.15 -3.30
C PRO A 41 14.70 -8.79 -3.46
N SER A 42 15.67 -8.49 -2.60
CA SER A 42 16.40 -7.22 -2.67
C SER A 42 17.02 -7.00 -4.05
N GLY A 43 16.82 -5.81 -4.61
CA GLY A 43 17.32 -5.44 -5.93
C GLY A 43 16.51 -5.96 -7.12
N SER A 44 15.37 -6.64 -6.92
CA SER A 44 14.47 -7.10 -8.00
C SER A 44 13.61 -6.00 -8.62
N GLY A 45 13.62 -4.78 -8.04
CA GLY A 45 12.79 -3.66 -8.50
C GLY A 45 11.50 -3.44 -7.72
N LYS A 46 11.32 -4.06 -6.53
CA LYS A 46 10.13 -3.96 -5.68
C LYS A 46 9.64 -2.53 -5.48
N THR A 47 10.50 -1.65 -4.96
CA THR A 47 10.16 -0.24 -4.72
C THR A 47 9.74 0.48 -6.00
N SER A 48 10.37 0.14 -7.14
CA SER A 48 10.00 0.72 -8.43
C SER A 48 8.62 0.25 -8.88
N LEU A 49 8.32 -1.04 -8.75
CA LEU A 49 6.99 -1.57 -9.05
C LEU A 49 5.91 -0.89 -8.19
N ILE A 50 6.13 -0.79 -6.88
CA ILE A 50 5.21 -0.09 -5.97
C ILE A 50 5.02 1.38 -6.37
N HIS A 51 6.10 2.07 -6.72
CA HIS A 51 6.03 3.45 -7.20
C HIS A 51 5.31 3.57 -8.55
N PHE A 52 5.46 2.59 -9.45
CA PHE A 52 4.70 2.54 -10.70
C PHE A 52 3.22 2.30 -10.42
N LEU A 53 2.89 1.28 -9.62
CA LEU A 53 1.52 0.95 -9.23
C LEU A 53 0.80 2.11 -8.52
N TYR A 54 1.50 2.96 -7.80
CA TYR A 54 0.93 4.15 -7.15
C TYR A 54 1.07 5.42 -8.01
N GLY A 55 1.70 5.32 -9.18
CA GLY A 55 1.86 6.43 -10.13
C GLY A 55 2.88 7.50 -9.74
N ILE A 56 3.81 7.23 -8.80
CA ILE A 56 4.87 8.15 -8.40
C ILE A 56 5.92 8.26 -9.50
N ARG A 57 6.28 7.13 -10.12
CA ARG A 57 7.26 7.03 -11.18
C ARG A 57 6.62 6.55 -12.47
N LYS A 58 7.16 6.96 -13.61
CA LYS A 58 6.70 6.60 -14.96
C LYS A 58 7.87 6.19 -15.89
N ASP A 59 9.06 5.98 -15.32
CA ASP A 59 10.30 5.60 -16.01
C ASP A 59 10.36 4.07 -16.21
N TYR A 60 9.46 3.60 -17.05
CA TYR A 60 9.35 2.21 -17.49
C TYR A 60 8.93 2.12 -18.95
N ASN A 61 9.36 1.07 -19.64
CA ASN A 61 8.82 0.64 -20.91
C ASN A 61 7.59 -0.25 -20.70
N GLY A 62 6.74 -0.37 -21.72
CA GLY A 62 5.44 -1.05 -21.62
C GLY A 62 4.33 -0.13 -21.13
N GLU A 63 3.23 -0.72 -20.71
CA GLU A 63 2.04 0.02 -20.28
C GLU A 63 1.54 -0.41 -18.91
N LEU A 64 1.20 0.56 -18.07
CA LEU A 64 0.43 0.37 -16.85
C LEU A 64 -0.90 1.11 -16.99
N LEU A 65 -2.00 0.40 -16.78
CA LEU A 65 -3.34 0.90 -17.01
C LEU A 65 -4.15 0.87 -15.71
N TYR A 66 -4.96 1.91 -15.49
CA TYR A 66 -6.08 1.90 -14.53
C TYR A 66 -7.38 1.93 -15.31
N ASN A 67 -8.22 0.89 -15.17
CA ASN A 67 -9.46 0.76 -15.93
C ASN A 67 -9.26 1.02 -17.43
N GLN A 68 -8.26 0.38 -18.05
CA GLN A 68 -7.87 0.51 -19.45
C GLN A 68 -7.29 1.89 -19.87
N LYS A 69 -7.19 2.87 -18.97
CA LYS A 69 -6.54 4.16 -19.24
C LYS A 69 -5.06 4.11 -18.83
N SER A 70 -4.15 4.40 -19.78
CA SER A 70 -2.71 4.43 -19.49
C SER A 70 -2.38 5.50 -18.43
N ILE A 71 -1.62 5.11 -17.40
CA ILE A 71 -1.22 6.01 -16.33
C ILE A 71 -0.31 7.14 -16.84
N LYS A 72 0.36 6.94 -17.98
CA LYS A 72 1.16 7.98 -18.63
C LYS A 72 0.29 9.10 -19.16
N ASN A 73 -0.98 8.82 -19.48
CA ASN A 73 -1.96 9.75 -20.03
C ASN A 73 -2.91 10.33 -18.95
N ILE A 74 -2.71 9.98 -17.69
CA ILE A 74 -3.48 10.54 -16.57
C ILE A 74 -2.83 11.85 -16.14
N THR A 75 -3.64 12.92 -16.07
CA THR A 75 -3.19 14.23 -15.61
C THR A 75 -2.84 14.21 -14.11
N PRO A 76 -2.01 15.14 -13.62
CA PRO A 76 -1.69 15.24 -12.20
C PRO A 76 -2.93 15.36 -11.29
N THR A 77 -3.95 16.11 -11.73
CA THR A 77 -5.21 16.29 -10.99
C THR A 77 -6.00 14.98 -10.91
N GLU A 78 -6.22 14.31 -12.04
CA GLU A 78 -6.88 12.99 -12.06
C GLU A 78 -6.14 11.97 -11.22
N LEU A 79 -4.81 11.99 -11.23
CA LEU A 79 -4.00 11.08 -10.42
C LEU A 79 -4.12 11.38 -8.91
N ALA A 80 -4.26 12.66 -8.55
CA ALA A 80 -4.52 13.06 -7.18
C ALA A 80 -5.90 12.54 -6.70
N ASP A 81 -6.93 12.65 -7.55
CA ASP A 81 -8.26 12.12 -7.26
C ASP A 81 -8.27 10.59 -7.13
N ILE A 82 -7.57 9.89 -8.02
CA ILE A 82 -7.41 8.43 -7.92
C ILE A 82 -6.73 8.04 -6.59
N ARG A 83 -5.67 8.74 -6.20
CA ARG A 83 -4.99 8.51 -4.93
C ARG A 83 -5.82 8.87 -3.70
N ALA A 84 -6.71 9.83 -3.83
CA ALA A 84 -7.60 10.21 -2.73
C ALA A 84 -8.75 9.24 -2.53
N MET A 85 -9.29 8.66 -3.65
CA MET A 85 -10.54 7.93 -3.65
C MET A 85 -10.42 6.44 -3.96
N GLN A 86 -9.34 6.00 -4.64
CA GLN A 86 -9.28 4.65 -5.19
C GLN A 86 -8.00 3.88 -4.79
N LEU A 87 -6.90 4.58 -4.48
CA LEU A 87 -5.63 3.94 -4.14
C LEU A 87 -5.14 4.41 -2.77
N SER A 88 -5.00 3.48 -1.85
CA SER A 88 -4.30 3.72 -0.60
C SER A 88 -2.95 3.01 -0.58
N ILE A 89 -2.01 3.49 0.24
CA ILE A 89 -0.67 2.92 0.33
C ILE A 89 -0.07 3.06 1.73
N VAL A 90 0.60 1.99 2.17
CA VAL A 90 1.57 2.02 3.26
C VAL A 90 2.95 1.90 2.63
N PHE A 91 3.76 2.95 2.73
CA PHE A 91 5.13 2.97 2.23
C PHE A 91 6.09 2.33 3.23
N GLN A 92 7.17 1.75 2.74
CA GLN A 92 8.25 1.21 3.57
C GLN A 92 8.88 2.29 4.48
N ASP A 93 9.02 3.54 3.98
CA ASP A 93 9.53 4.69 4.73
C ASP A 93 8.45 5.41 5.58
N LEU A 94 7.24 4.83 5.67
CA LEU A 94 6.07 5.25 6.43
C LEU A 94 5.52 6.65 6.09
N ARG A 95 6.33 7.60 5.68
CA ARG A 95 5.99 8.99 5.30
C ARG A 95 5.09 9.71 6.29
N LEU A 96 5.37 9.56 7.59
CA LEU A 96 4.65 10.28 8.63
C LEU A 96 5.15 11.72 8.76
N PHE A 97 4.26 12.63 9.11
CA PHE A 97 4.59 13.98 9.54
C PHE A 97 5.10 13.93 10.99
N LYS A 98 6.41 13.84 11.17
CA LYS A 98 7.06 13.51 12.45
C LYS A 98 6.77 14.54 13.56
N ASP A 99 6.61 15.82 13.19
CA ASP A 99 6.32 16.90 14.12
C ASP A 99 4.82 17.03 14.48
N PHE A 100 3.96 16.38 13.75
CA PHE A 100 2.53 16.34 14.02
C PHE A 100 2.21 15.23 15.01
N SER A 101 1.12 15.40 15.76
CA SER A 101 0.63 14.34 16.63
C SER A 101 0.19 13.11 15.81
N VAL A 102 0.13 11.96 16.47
CA VAL A 102 -0.42 10.74 15.87
C VAL A 102 -1.83 11.01 15.35
N PHE A 103 -2.69 11.61 16.17
CA PHE A 103 -4.07 11.96 15.77
C PHE A 103 -4.09 12.83 14.51
N GLN A 104 -3.26 13.88 14.44
CA GLN A 104 -3.17 14.74 13.25
C GLN A 104 -2.74 13.97 12.00
N ASN A 105 -1.79 13.05 12.12
CA ASN A 105 -1.38 12.18 11.00
C ASN A 105 -2.53 11.34 10.46
N LEU A 106 -3.41 10.83 11.32
CA LEU A 106 -4.57 10.05 10.94
C LEU A 106 -5.67 10.94 10.32
N GLU A 107 -5.92 12.10 10.94
CA GLU A 107 -6.97 13.02 10.55
C GLU A 107 -6.73 13.67 9.18
N ILE A 108 -5.47 13.94 8.80
CA ILE A 108 -5.12 14.51 7.49
C ILE A 108 -5.72 13.66 6.34
N LYS A 109 -5.56 12.34 6.40
CA LYS A 109 -6.09 11.47 5.33
C LYS A 109 -7.62 11.40 5.37
N ARG A 110 -8.20 11.36 6.56
CA ARG A 110 -9.64 11.33 6.72
C ARG A 110 -10.32 12.59 6.18
N THR A 111 -9.72 13.76 6.38
CA THR A 111 -10.30 15.05 5.96
C THR A 111 -10.18 15.31 4.46
N LEU A 112 -9.18 14.76 3.79
CA LEU A 112 -9.03 14.88 2.34
C LEU A 112 -10.16 14.19 1.56
N ALA A 113 -10.58 13.02 2.02
CA ALA A 113 -11.68 12.27 1.44
C ALA A 113 -12.39 11.50 2.57
N PRO A 114 -13.37 12.14 3.23
CA PRO A 114 -14.03 11.54 4.39
C PRO A 114 -14.75 10.23 4.03
N TYR A 115 -14.31 9.14 4.62
CA TYR A 115 -14.92 7.83 4.51
C TYR A 115 -15.43 7.37 5.88
N HIS A 116 -14.61 7.53 6.90
CA HIS A 116 -14.92 7.16 8.27
C HIS A 116 -15.30 8.36 9.14
N LYS A 117 -16.09 8.10 10.19
CA LYS A 117 -16.29 9.04 11.29
C LYS A 117 -15.00 9.12 12.13
N THR A 118 -14.75 10.26 12.75
CA THR A 118 -13.57 10.47 13.62
C THR A 118 -13.48 9.43 14.76
N SER A 119 -14.62 8.93 15.26
CA SER A 119 -14.64 7.88 16.30
C SER A 119 -13.87 6.61 15.90
N LEU A 120 -13.84 6.27 14.61
CA LEU A 120 -13.13 5.08 14.12
C LEU A 120 -11.60 5.20 14.24
N ILE A 121 -11.05 6.41 14.32
CA ILE A 121 -9.63 6.60 14.65
C ILE A 121 -9.33 5.95 16.00
N ASN A 122 -10.17 6.21 17.02
CA ASN A 122 -9.97 5.64 18.36
C ASN A 122 -10.12 4.11 18.33
N GLU A 123 -11.15 3.61 17.63
CA GLU A 123 -11.40 2.17 17.53
C GLU A 123 -10.25 1.42 16.85
N MET A 124 -9.73 1.94 15.72
CA MET A 124 -8.58 1.35 15.03
C MET A 124 -7.29 1.49 15.88
N SER A 125 -7.14 2.61 16.58
CA SER A 125 -6.00 2.83 17.47
C SER A 125 -6.01 1.88 18.65
N ASP A 126 -7.19 1.55 19.18
CA ASP A 126 -7.36 0.56 20.23
C ASP A 126 -7.01 -0.86 19.74
N LYS A 127 -7.56 -1.24 18.57
CA LYS A 127 -7.25 -2.54 17.92
C LYS A 127 -5.73 -2.75 17.74
N LEU A 128 -4.98 -1.68 17.39
CA LEU A 128 -3.53 -1.75 17.20
C LEU A 128 -2.72 -1.30 18.42
N GLY A 129 -3.36 -1.02 19.57
CA GLY A 129 -2.68 -0.72 20.84
C GLY A 129 -1.88 0.58 20.85
N ILE A 130 -2.37 1.63 20.13
CA ILE A 130 -1.71 2.95 20.07
C ILE A 130 -2.61 4.10 20.55
N THR A 131 -3.73 3.83 21.20
CA THR A 131 -4.66 4.86 21.69
C THR A 131 -3.99 5.87 22.62
N ASN A 132 -3.11 5.41 23.51
CA ASN A 132 -2.35 6.25 24.43
C ASN A 132 -1.27 7.11 23.74
N LYS A 133 -1.05 6.96 22.43
CA LYS A 133 -0.09 7.70 21.62
C LYS A 133 -0.73 8.84 20.83
N LEU A 134 -2.06 8.90 20.73
CA LEU A 134 -2.77 9.82 19.85
C LEU A 134 -2.38 11.30 20.01
N SER A 135 -2.06 11.75 21.23
CA SER A 135 -1.62 13.11 21.50
C SER A 135 -0.10 13.34 21.35
N GLN A 136 0.70 12.27 21.22
CA GLN A 136 2.16 12.36 21.10
C GLN A 136 2.55 12.73 19.67
N LYS A 137 3.73 13.35 19.49
CA LYS A 137 4.32 13.54 18.17
C LYS A 137 4.69 12.19 17.55
N ALA A 138 4.31 11.97 16.30
CA ALA A 138 4.59 10.71 15.61
C ALA A 138 6.09 10.36 15.56
N GLY A 139 6.96 11.37 15.47
CA GLY A 139 8.41 11.18 15.48
C GLY A 139 8.99 10.69 16.80
N THR A 140 8.25 10.77 17.93
CA THR A 140 8.70 10.27 19.23
C THR A 140 8.22 8.84 19.52
N CYS A 141 7.38 8.28 18.65
CA CYS A 141 6.93 6.90 18.73
C CYS A 141 8.04 5.93 18.28
N SER A 142 8.05 4.70 18.81
CA SER A 142 8.91 3.64 18.31
C SER A 142 8.60 3.33 16.84
N TYR A 143 9.53 2.72 16.12
CA TYR A 143 9.31 2.43 14.69
C TYR A 143 8.12 1.51 14.45
N GLY A 144 7.90 0.50 15.29
CA GLY A 144 6.72 -0.36 15.24
C GLY A 144 5.42 0.38 15.57
N GLU A 145 5.43 1.39 16.48
CA GLU A 145 4.29 2.27 16.69
C GLU A 145 4.04 3.15 15.45
N GLN A 146 5.08 3.72 14.86
CA GLN A 146 4.99 4.49 13.62
C GLN A 146 4.43 3.66 12.47
N GLN A 147 4.80 2.39 12.38
CA GLN A 147 4.27 1.47 11.36
C GLN A 147 2.77 1.23 11.55
N ARG A 148 2.31 0.97 12.78
CA ARG A 148 0.88 0.86 13.09
C ARG A 148 0.12 2.16 12.79
N ILE A 149 0.71 3.32 13.07
CA ILE A 149 0.14 4.64 12.70
C ILE A 149 0.00 4.76 11.19
N ALA A 150 1.01 4.38 10.41
CA ALA A 150 0.98 4.44 8.95
C ALA A 150 -0.11 3.52 8.36
N ILE A 151 -0.29 2.33 8.93
CA ILE A 151 -1.37 1.41 8.56
C ILE A 151 -2.74 2.05 8.82
N ILE A 152 -3.01 2.51 10.05
CA ILE A 152 -4.30 3.16 10.37
C ILE A 152 -4.53 4.37 9.46
N ARG A 153 -3.51 5.19 9.22
CA ARG A 153 -3.62 6.35 8.33
C ARG A 153 -4.03 5.96 6.92
N ALA A 154 -3.47 4.88 6.37
CA ALA A 154 -3.83 4.39 5.04
C ALA A 154 -5.30 3.91 4.98
N LEU A 155 -5.85 3.42 6.08
CA LEU A 155 -7.23 2.96 6.17
C LEU A 155 -8.26 4.09 6.34
N GLN A 156 -7.85 5.35 6.60
CA GLN A 156 -8.77 6.46 6.86
C GLN A 156 -9.44 7.03 5.60
N GLN A 157 -8.97 6.71 4.41
CA GLN A 157 -9.55 7.16 3.14
C GLN A 157 -10.35 6.03 2.46
N PRO A 158 -11.22 6.36 1.48
CA PRO A 158 -11.77 5.34 0.58
C PRO A 158 -10.67 4.74 -0.30
N PHE A 159 -10.81 3.47 -0.68
CA PHE A 159 -9.92 2.83 -1.66
C PHE A 159 -10.59 1.62 -2.32
N ASN A 160 -10.23 1.37 -3.57
CA ASN A 160 -10.48 0.13 -4.30
C ASN A 160 -9.29 -0.82 -4.20
N PHE A 161 -8.08 -0.28 -3.96
CA PHE A 161 -6.88 -1.04 -3.65
C PHE A 161 -6.10 -0.40 -2.51
N ILE A 162 -5.57 -1.25 -1.64
CA ILE A 162 -4.52 -0.87 -0.71
C ILE A 162 -3.21 -1.57 -1.10
N ILE A 163 -2.14 -0.78 -1.24
CA ILE A 163 -0.79 -1.24 -1.55
C ILE A 163 0.02 -1.21 -0.26
N LEU A 164 0.69 -2.30 0.06
CA LEU A 164 1.44 -2.50 1.29
C LEU A 164 2.89 -2.84 0.93
N ASP A 165 3.83 -1.94 1.22
CA ASP A 165 5.27 -2.14 0.97
C ASP A 165 5.97 -2.47 2.29
N GLU A 166 6.31 -3.74 2.50
CA GLU A 166 6.90 -4.30 3.74
C GLU A 166 6.19 -3.82 5.02
N PRO A 167 4.86 -3.99 5.12
CA PRO A 167 4.05 -3.30 6.14
C PRO A 167 4.30 -3.80 7.57
N PHE A 168 5.01 -4.91 7.75
CA PHE A 168 5.20 -5.55 9.06
C PHE A 168 6.67 -5.71 9.47
N SER A 169 7.61 -5.13 8.71
CA SER A 169 9.06 -5.34 8.89
C SER A 169 9.60 -5.00 10.29
N HIS A 170 8.89 -4.18 11.06
CA HIS A 170 9.27 -3.77 12.42
C HIS A 170 8.18 -4.10 13.47
N LEU A 171 7.28 -5.00 13.15
CA LEU A 171 6.27 -5.50 14.08
C LEU A 171 6.66 -6.91 14.56
N ASP A 172 6.37 -7.19 15.81
CA ASP A 172 6.34 -8.56 16.31
C ASP A 172 5.16 -9.33 15.69
N GLU A 173 5.16 -10.64 15.87
CA GLU A 173 4.15 -11.54 15.30
C GLU A 173 2.73 -11.15 15.74
N ALA A 174 2.53 -10.88 17.03
CA ALA A 174 1.21 -10.55 17.58
C ALA A 174 0.65 -9.22 16.99
N ASN A 175 1.51 -8.21 16.82
CA ASN A 175 1.12 -6.95 16.19
C ASN A 175 0.94 -7.10 14.68
N SER A 176 1.72 -7.94 14.01
CA SER A 176 1.56 -8.23 12.58
C SER A 176 0.21 -8.89 12.29
N ILE A 177 -0.20 -9.88 13.10
CA ILE A 177 -1.51 -10.55 13.00
C ILE A 177 -2.65 -9.52 13.17
N LYS A 178 -2.58 -8.67 14.22
CA LYS A 178 -3.61 -7.65 14.48
C LYS A 178 -3.69 -6.64 13.33
N ALA A 179 -2.55 -6.20 12.82
CA ALA A 179 -2.48 -5.23 11.74
C ALA A 179 -3.04 -5.81 10.44
N MET A 180 -2.69 -7.06 10.09
CA MET A 180 -3.23 -7.72 8.91
C MET A 180 -4.74 -7.94 9.04
N ALA A 181 -5.22 -8.40 10.19
CA ALA A 181 -6.65 -8.59 10.42
C ALA A 181 -7.44 -7.27 10.25
N LEU A 182 -6.91 -6.14 10.73
CA LEU A 182 -7.53 -4.82 10.55
C LEU A 182 -7.54 -4.41 9.07
N ILE A 183 -6.44 -4.65 8.33
CA ILE A 183 -6.35 -4.35 6.90
C ILE A 183 -7.36 -5.17 6.11
N GLU A 184 -7.45 -6.47 6.38
CA GLU A 184 -8.41 -7.37 5.71
C GLU A 184 -9.85 -6.99 6.03
N GLU A 185 -10.19 -6.74 7.30
CA GLU A 185 -11.51 -6.26 7.71
C GLU A 185 -11.94 -5.01 6.93
N GLU A 186 -11.03 -4.04 6.81
CA GLU A 186 -11.32 -2.78 6.12
C GLU A 186 -11.34 -2.92 4.60
N ALA A 187 -10.53 -3.80 4.02
CA ALA A 187 -10.59 -4.11 2.59
C ALA A 187 -11.88 -4.87 2.24
N ASP A 188 -12.26 -5.87 3.03
CA ASP A 188 -13.48 -6.67 2.82
C ASP A 188 -14.75 -5.80 2.90
N LYS A 189 -14.83 -4.85 3.85
CA LYS A 189 -15.94 -3.87 3.94
C LYS A 189 -16.12 -3.03 2.69
N ARG A 190 -15.03 -2.81 1.92
CA ARG A 190 -15.01 -2.00 0.68
C ARG A 190 -15.12 -2.86 -0.58
N GLY A 191 -14.99 -4.19 -0.49
CA GLY A 191 -14.74 -5.06 -1.64
C GLY A 191 -13.40 -4.76 -2.32
N ALA A 192 -12.44 -4.19 -1.58
CA ALA A 192 -11.20 -3.70 -2.13
C ALA A 192 -10.16 -4.81 -2.29
N GLY A 193 -9.26 -4.63 -3.27
CA GLY A 193 -8.10 -5.49 -3.45
C GLY A 193 -6.94 -5.12 -2.52
N ILE A 194 -6.13 -6.11 -2.16
CA ILE A 194 -4.90 -5.93 -1.38
C ILE A 194 -3.72 -6.34 -2.26
N ILE A 195 -2.72 -5.46 -2.38
CA ILE A 195 -1.42 -5.75 -3.01
C ILE A 195 -0.37 -5.65 -1.92
N LEU A 196 0.14 -6.79 -1.46
CA LEU A 196 1.19 -6.85 -0.45
C LEU A 196 2.51 -7.20 -1.13
N ALA A 197 3.53 -6.36 -0.99
CA ALA A 197 4.87 -6.60 -1.47
C ALA A 197 5.85 -6.78 -0.30
N ASP A 198 6.56 -7.90 -0.30
CA ASP A 198 7.52 -8.25 0.74
C ASP A 198 8.76 -8.92 0.13
N LEU A 199 9.82 -9.07 0.92
CA LEU A 199 11.07 -9.75 0.52
C LEU A 199 10.87 -11.27 0.40
N GLN A 200 9.94 -11.82 1.16
CA GLN A 200 9.62 -13.25 1.23
C GLN A 200 8.12 -13.43 1.50
N HIS A 201 7.64 -14.67 1.41
CA HIS A 201 6.26 -14.99 1.72
C HIS A 201 5.86 -14.51 3.11
N ASN A 202 4.73 -13.83 3.19
CA ASN A 202 4.19 -13.31 4.44
C ASN A 202 3.21 -14.31 5.05
N PRO A 203 3.52 -14.92 6.22
CA PRO A 203 2.71 -15.98 6.82
C PRO A 203 1.34 -15.50 7.34
N PHE A 204 1.17 -14.18 7.49
CA PHE A 204 -0.07 -13.58 8.01
C PHE A 204 -1.06 -13.20 6.89
N PHE A 205 -0.62 -13.28 5.63
CA PHE A 205 -1.43 -12.88 4.47
C PHE A 205 -1.85 -14.10 3.64
N LYS A 206 -3.16 -14.36 3.58
CA LYS A 206 -3.70 -15.41 2.72
C LYS A 206 -3.95 -14.86 1.31
N ALA A 207 -2.91 -14.88 0.49
CA ALA A 207 -3.01 -14.44 -0.89
C ALA A 207 -3.88 -15.40 -1.73
N GLY A 208 -4.73 -14.83 -2.57
CA GLY A 208 -5.40 -15.57 -3.65
C GLY A 208 -4.48 -15.81 -4.85
N ARG A 209 -3.42 -14.98 -4.98
CA ARG A 209 -2.39 -15.08 -6.01
C ARG A 209 -1.05 -14.59 -5.47
N THR A 210 0.01 -15.34 -5.73
CA THR A 210 1.41 -14.92 -5.47
C THR A 210 2.13 -14.69 -6.79
N LEU A 211 2.91 -13.61 -6.87
CA LEU A 211 3.75 -13.23 -8.00
C LEU A 211 5.19 -13.06 -7.51
N HIS A 212 6.14 -13.52 -8.29
CA HIS A 212 7.58 -13.35 -8.01
C HIS A 212 8.16 -12.27 -8.93
N LEU A 213 8.99 -11.39 -8.33
CA LEU A 213 9.61 -10.28 -9.05
C LEU A 213 11.09 -10.57 -9.33
#